data_8da6f1ef29100e39333c1e49521a93bb
#
_entry.id   8da6f1ef29100e39333c1e49521a93bb
#
_cell.length_a   1.000
_cell.length_b   1.000
_cell.length_c   1.000
_cell.angle_alpha   90.00
_cell.angle_beta   90.00
_cell.angle_gamma   90.00
#
_symmetry.space_group_name_H-M   'P 1'
#
loop_
_entity.id
_entity.type
_entity.pdbx_description
1 polymer ?
#
loop_
_entity_poly.entity_id
_entity_poly.type
_entity_poly.pdbx_seq_one_letter_code
_entity_poly.pdbx_strand_id
1 'polypeptide(L)'
;MKKILLPLSLLASLLIGCAGSGSVPGTTAVQTNLNILMQEKREMEAQDKQALVEVGEGIAGREQIALNKADMQARAAVARRMKARTQQLLKDFYEEAGEQKTEHHEEVTIQVTDEMTSGATVVKSLTEMTKDGSYKVTVLMTVNANVFEKMMKALNASDEVANKVRARAERGYAEAEAHFEAYNNK
;
A
#
# COMPACT_ATOMS: atom_id res chain seq x y z
N MET A 1 17.81 55.39 -64.21
CA MET A 1 17.99 54.11 -64.91
C MET A 1 17.56 53.00 -63.96
N LYS A 2 16.46 52.35 -64.35
CA LYS A 2 15.76 51.33 -63.56
C LYS A 2 16.50 50.02 -63.69
N LYS A 3 16.71 49.32 -62.58
CA LYS A 3 16.92 47.85 -62.56
C LYS A 3 16.06 47.22 -61.53
N ILE A 4 15.08 46.49 -62.03
CA ILE A 4 14.17 45.65 -61.35
C ILE A 4 14.88 44.30 -61.08
N LEU A 5 14.97 43.84 -59.85
CA LEU A 5 15.37 42.46 -59.50
C LEU A 5 14.27 41.82 -58.72
N LEU A 6 13.68 40.79 -59.33
CA LEU A 6 12.68 39.90 -58.71
C LEU A 6 13.31 39.10 -57.59
N PRO A 7 12.57 38.85 -56.50
CA PRO A 7 12.98 37.90 -55.51
C PRO A 7 12.56 36.47 -55.87
N LEU A 8 13.52 35.58 -55.84
CA LEU A 8 13.38 34.15 -55.98
C LEU A 8 12.70 33.57 -54.73
N SER A 9 11.48 33.10 -54.90
CA SER A 9 10.69 32.47 -53.81
C SER A 9 11.26 31.08 -53.51
N LEU A 10 11.90 30.94 -52.37
CA LEU A 10 12.34 29.67 -51.83
C LEU A 10 11.17 29.01 -51.11
N LEU A 11 10.56 28.01 -51.73
CA LEU A 11 9.54 27.15 -51.13
C LEU A 11 10.23 26.21 -50.13
N ALA A 12 10.21 26.58 -48.84
CA ALA A 12 10.61 25.69 -47.77
C ALA A 12 9.43 24.82 -47.39
N SER A 13 9.43 23.58 -47.84
CA SER A 13 8.47 22.55 -47.47
C SER A 13 8.68 22.14 -45.98
N LEU A 14 7.86 22.66 -45.10
CA LEU A 14 7.75 22.22 -43.73
C LEU A 14 7.10 20.83 -43.68
N LEU A 15 7.94 19.82 -43.61
CA LEU A 15 7.49 18.48 -43.16
C LEU A 15 7.17 18.56 -41.69
N ILE A 16 5.91 18.87 -41.38
CA ILE A 16 5.36 18.67 -40.02
C ILE A 16 5.22 17.16 -39.84
N GLY A 17 6.24 16.55 -39.28
CA GLY A 17 6.16 15.21 -38.75
C GLY A 17 5.19 15.20 -37.56
N CYS A 18 3.94 14.82 -37.82
CA CYS A 18 3.05 14.39 -36.76
C CYS A 18 3.64 13.13 -36.11
N ALA A 19 4.42 13.33 -35.05
CA ALA A 19 4.60 12.27 -34.05
C ALA A 19 3.25 12.06 -33.37
N GLY A 20 2.40 11.30 -34.04
CA GLY A 20 1.18 10.77 -33.44
C GLY A 20 1.58 9.84 -32.31
N SER A 21 1.60 10.35 -31.09
CA SER A 21 1.39 9.49 -29.93
C SER A 21 0.01 8.91 -30.10
N GLY A 22 -0.05 7.74 -30.70
CA GLY A 22 -1.28 6.96 -30.83
C GLY A 22 -1.78 6.59 -29.45
N SER A 23 -2.50 7.49 -28.81
CA SER A 23 -3.46 7.11 -27.80
C SER A 23 -4.51 6.26 -28.52
N VAL A 24 -4.46 4.95 -28.30
CA VAL A 24 -5.49 4.02 -28.74
C VAL A 24 -6.81 4.54 -28.16
N PRO A 25 -7.75 5.05 -28.98
CA PRO A 25 -9.03 5.50 -28.45
C PRO A 25 -9.80 4.25 -28.05
N GLY A 26 -10.06 4.08 -26.75
CA GLY A 26 -11.07 3.13 -26.29
C GLY A 26 -10.67 2.02 -25.35
N THR A 27 -9.50 2.04 -24.73
CA THR A 27 -9.32 1.29 -23.49
C THR A 27 -9.59 2.23 -22.31
N THR A 28 -10.83 2.52 -22.05
CA THR A 28 -11.23 2.83 -20.67
C THR A 28 -10.77 1.61 -19.88
N ALA A 29 -9.71 1.77 -19.09
CA ALA A 29 -9.26 0.71 -18.19
C ALA A 29 -10.50 0.34 -17.36
N VAL A 30 -11.02 -0.87 -17.60
CA VAL A 30 -12.14 -1.38 -16.80
C VAL A 30 -11.64 -1.36 -15.37
N GLN A 31 -12.13 -0.43 -14.57
CA GLN A 31 -11.77 -0.36 -13.16
C GLN A 31 -12.30 -1.65 -12.54
N THR A 32 -11.41 -2.59 -12.30
CA THR A 32 -11.77 -3.80 -11.56
C THR A 32 -12.01 -3.43 -10.10
N ASN A 33 -12.87 -4.17 -9.41
CA ASN A 33 -13.10 -3.99 -7.97
C ASN A 33 -11.78 -3.98 -7.18
N LEU A 34 -10.81 -4.80 -7.60
CA LEU A 34 -9.47 -4.80 -7.02
C LEU A 34 -8.78 -3.43 -7.16
N ASN A 35 -8.79 -2.84 -8.35
CA ASN A 35 -8.12 -1.54 -8.58
C ASN A 35 -8.75 -0.42 -7.76
N ILE A 36 -10.09 -0.44 -7.63
CA ILE A 36 -10.83 0.52 -6.81
C ILE A 36 -10.38 0.41 -5.35
N LEU A 37 -10.39 -0.80 -4.78
CA LEU A 37 -10.01 -0.99 -3.38
C LEU A 37 -8.51 -0.83 -3.14
N MET A 38 -7.65 -1.10 -4.11
CA MET A 38 -6.22 -0.82 -4.03
C MET A 38 -5.91 0.68 -4.07
N GLN A 39 -6.71 1.48 -4.77
CA GLN A 39 -6.61 2.92 -4.72
C GLN A 39 -7.06 3.45 -3.35
N GLU A 40 -8.21 3.00 -2.85
CA GLU A 40 -8.73 3.39 -1.53
C GLU A 40 -7.77 3.01 -0.40
N LYS A 41 -7.15 1.82 -0.47
CA LYS A 41 -6.07 1.41 0.42
C LYS A 41 -4.95 2.45 0.47
N ARG A 42 -4.44 2.88 -0.70
CA ARG A 42 -3.37 3.89 -0.78
C ARG A 42 -3.78 5.22 -0.17
N GLU A 43 -5.02 5.65 -0.42
CA GLU A 43 -5.56 6.89 0.14
C GLU A 43 -5.65 6.82 1.67
N MET A 44 -6.13 5.70 2.23
CA MET A 44 -6.19 5.51 3.67
C MET A 44 -4.79 5.47 4.32
N GLU A 45 -3.83 4.77 3.70
CA GLU A 45 -2.44 4.70 4.18
C GLU A 45 -1.71 6.04 4.06
N ALA A 46 -2.06 6.88 3.08
CA ALA A 46 -1.52 8.24 2.95
C ALA A 46 -2.06 9.19 4.04
N GLN A 47 -3.32 9.00 4.45
CA GLN A 47 -3.95 9.80 5.52
C GLN A 47 -3.45 9.40 6.91
N ASP A 48 -3.22 8.11 7.12
CA ASP A 48 -2.69 7.56 8.37
C ASP A 48 -1.59 6.54 8.08
N LYS A 49 -0.33 6.97 8.23
CA LYS A 49 0.86 6.13 8.03
C LYS A 49 0.94 4.95 9.01
N GLN A 50 0.18 4.99 10.09
CA GLN A 50 0.08 3.89 11.04
C GLN A 50 -1.02 2.89 10.67
N ALA A 51 -1.97 3.26 9.81
CA ALA A 51 -3.01 2.36 9.37
C ALA A 51 -2.41 1.14 8.64
N LEU A 52 -2.95 -0.02 8.96
CA LEU A 52 -2.71 -1.25 8.21
C LEU A 52 -3.99 -1.58 7.44
N VAL A 53 -3.91 -1.41 6.15
CA VAL A 53 -5.03 -1.66 5.24
C VAL A 53 -4.63 -2.74 4.26
N GLU A 54 -5.45 -3.78 4.09
CA GLU A 54 -5.19 -4.86 3.15
C GLU A 54 -6.42 -5.19 2.32
N VAL A 55 -6.16 -5.67 1.10
CA VAL A 55 -7.19 -6.12 0.18
C VAL A 55 -7.12 -7.62 0.06
N GLY A 56 -8.29 -8.29 0.08
CA GLY A 56 -8.41 -9.71 -0.18
C GLY A 56 -9.43 -9.97 -1.28
N GLU A 57 -9.20 -11.01 -2.06
CA GLU A 57 -10.11 -11.49 -3.09
C GLU A 57 -10.52 -12.93 -2.86
N GLY A 58 -11.79 -13.25 -3.18
CA GLY A 58 -12.29 -14.61 -3.13
C GLY A 58 -13.22 -14.89 -4.30
N ILE A 59 -13.10 -16.06 -4.88
CA ILE A 59 -13.95 -16.53 -5.97
C ILE A 59 -14.61 -17.84 -5.56
N ALA A 60 -15.94 -17.93 -5.76
CA ALA A 60 -16.71 -19.13 -5.52
C ALA A 60 -18.06 -19.11 -6.24
N GLY A 61 -18.70 -20.27 -6.40
CA GLY A 61 -20.04 -20.39 -6.97
C GLY A 61 -21.16 -19.83 -6.07
N ARG A 62 -20.85 -19.45 -4.82
CA ARG A 62 -21.77 -18.80 -3.90
C ARG A 62 -21.09 -17.56 -3.31
N GLU A 63 -21.81 -16.44 -3.29
CA GLU A 63 -21.28 -15.15 -2.83
C GLU A 63 -20.72 -15.21 -1.40
N GLN A 64 -21.45 -15.84 -0.47
CA GLN A 64 -20.99 -15.96 0.91
C GLN A 64 -19.65 -16.73 1.06
N ILE A 65 -19.45 -17.74 0.20
CA ILE A 65 -18.19 -18.51 0.19
C ILE A 65 -17.06 -17.66 -0.39
N ALA A 66 -17.35 -16.88 -1.44
CA ALA A 66 -16.40 -15.93 -2.01
C ALA A 66 -15.99 -14.85 -1.00
N LEU A 67 -16.98 -14.29 -0.27
CA LEU A 67 -16.73 -13.33 0.81
C LEU A 67 -15.85 -13.92 1.91
N ASN A 68 -16.13 -15.13 2.39
CA ASN A 68 -15.32 -15.77 3.42
C ASN A 68 -13.87 -15.98 2.94
N LYS A 69 -13.66 -16.37 1.68
CA LYS A 69 -12.32 -16.50 1.10
C LYS A 69 -11.60 -15.16 1.02
N ALA A 70 -12.28 -14.10 0.60
CA ALA A 70 -11.74 -12.75 0.55
C ALA A 70 -11.33 -12.26 1.94
N ASP A 71 -12.19 -12.44 2.95
CA ASP A 71 -11.90 -12.09 4.35
C ASP A 71 -10.67 -12.86 4.87
N MET A 72 -10.60 -14.16 4.66
CA MET A 72 -9.45 -14.97 5.08
C MET A 72 -8.15 -14.51 4.42
N GLN A 73 -8.19 -14.17 3.13
CA GLN A 73 -7.03 -13.67 2.41
C GLN A 73 -6.57 -12.31 2.93
N ALA A 74 -7.51 -11.38 3.17
CA ALA A 74 -7.22 -10.07 3.74
C ALA A 74 -6.62 -10.20 5.15
N ARG A 75 -7.20 -11.03 6.02
CA ARG A 75 -6.65 -11.31 7.37
C ARG A 75 -5.24 -11.87 7.33
N ALA A 76 -4.97 -12.81 6.43
CA ALA A 76 -3.63 -13.36 6.26
C ALA A 76 -2.62 -12.29 5.78
N ALA A 77 -3.04 -11.35 4.94
CA ALA A 77 -2.20 -10.23 4.51
C ALA A 77 -1.93 -9.25 5.67
N VAL A 78 -2.96 -8.90 6.44
CA VAL A 78 -2.83 -8.09 7.67
C VAL A 78 -1.86 -8.75 8.65
N ALA A 79 -2.02 -10.04 8.94
CA ALA A 79 -1.15 -10.77 9.87
C ALA A 79 0.32 -10.74 9.43
N ARG A 80 0.59 -10.93 8.13
CA ARG A 80 1.97 -10.87 7.60
C ARG A 80 2.59 -9.48 7.76
N ARG A 81 1.86 -8.41 7.42
CA ARG A 81 2.34 -7.03 7.60
C ARG A 81 2.52 -6.67 9.06
N MET A 82 1.59 -7.09 9.91
CA MET A 82 1.66 -6.88 11.35
C MET A 82 2.92 -7.54 11.92
N LYS A 83 3.15 -8.81 11.59
CA LYS A 83 4.34 -9.53 12.03
C LYS A 83 5.63 -8.83 11.60
N ALA A 84 5.71 -8.40 10.34
CA ALA A 84 6.89 -7.67 9.86
C ALA A 84 7.11 -6.36 10.64
N ARG A 85 6.03 -5.61 10.91
CA ARG A 85 6.09 -4.34 11.63
C ARG A 85 6.49 -4.53 13.10
N THR A 86 5.92 -5.52 13.78
CA THR A 86 6.29 -5.82 15.18
C THR A 86 7.73 -6.31 15.29
N GLN A 87 8.20 -7.12 14.34
CA GLN A 87 9.60 -7.55 14.30
C GLN A 87 10.58 -6.40 14.08
N GLN A 88 10.22 -5.42 13.24
CA GLN A 88 11.04 -4.23 13.04
C GLN A 88 11.10 -3.37 14.31
N LEU A 89 9.95 -3.10 14.93
CA LEU A 89 9.89 -2.35 16.19
C LEU A 89 10.66 -3.04 17.31
N LEU A 90 10.61 -4.37 17.38
CA LEU A 90 11.37 -5.14 18.34
C LEU A 90 12.89 -5.00 18.11
N LYS A 91 13.32 -5.06 16.85
CA LYS A 91 14.72 -4.84 16.49
C LYS A 91 15.19 -3.44 16.89
N ASP A 92 14.40 -2.40 16.56
CA ASP A 92 14.68 -1.02 16.90
C ASP A 92 14.76 -0.83 18.44
N PHE A 93 13.87 -1.52 19.18
CA PHE A 93 13.91 -1.53 20.65
C PHE A 93 15.22 -2.08 21.19
N TYR A 94 15.69 -3.23 20.71
CA TYR A 94 16.97 -3.81 21.17
C TYR A 94 18.15 -2.89 20.92
N GLU A 95 18.18 -2.29 19.73
CA GLU A 95 19.27 -1.39 19.35
C GLU A 95 19.30 -0.13 20.23
N GLU A 96 18.14 0.38 20.66
CA GLU A 96 18.05 1.57 21.52
C GLU A 96 18.16 1.27 23.02
N ALA A 97 17.63 0.13 23.47
CA ALA A 97 17.71 -0.28 24.87
C ALA A 97 19.07 -0.88 25.25
N GLY A 98 19.86 -1.31 24.26
CA GLY A 98 21.12 -2.03 24.50
C GLY A 98 20.90 -3.44 25.08
N GLU A 99 19.71 -4.00 24.90
CA GLU A 99 19.33 -5.31 25.43
C GLU A 99 19.54 -6.40 24.39
N GLN A 100 19.67 -7.66 24.85
CA GLN A 100 19.70 -8.83 23.97
C GLN A 100 18.30 -9.41 23.83
N LYS A 101 18.04 -9.97 22.64
CA LYS A 101 16.81 -10.67 22.36
C LYS A 101 16.61 -11.85 23.33
N THR A 102 15.41 -11.95 23.94
CA THR A 102 15.03 -13.03 24.83
C THR A 102 13.76 -13.73 24.32
N GLU A 103 13.46 -14.94 24.86
CA GLU A 103 12.23 -15.66 24.56
C GLU A 103 10.98 -14.83 24.91
N HIS A 104 11.03 -14.11 26.04
CA HIS A 104 9.94 -13.22 26.45
C HIS A 104 9.57 -12.19 25.36
N HIS A 105 10.56 -11.63 24.69
CA HIS A 105 10.33 -10.64 23.62
C HIS A 105 9.68 -11.27 22.38
N GLU A 106 9.97 -12.53 22.07
CA GLU A 106 9.28 -13.26 21.00
C GLU A 106 7.81 -13.50 21.35
N GLU A 107 7.52 -13.91 22.59
CA GLU A 107 6.16 -14.07 23.08
C GLU A 107 5.36 -12.77 22.99
N VAL A 108 5.94 -11.63 23.42
CA VAL A 108 5.32 -10.31 23.29
C VAL A 108 5.00 -9.98 21.82
N THR A 109 5.92 -10.28 20.90
CA THR A 109 5.69 -10.05 19.48
C THR A 109 4.51 -10.86 18.94
N ILE A 110 4.43 -12.14 19.32
CA ILE A 110 3.32 -13.03 18.93
C ILE A 110 2.02 -12.50 19.52
N GLN A 111 1.97 -12.23 20.82
CA GLN A 111 0.78 -11.75 21.51
C GLN A 111 0.24 -10.44 20.89
N VAL A 112 1.10 -9.45 20.67
CA VAL A 112 0.72 -8.17 20.06
C VAL A 112 0.20 -8.39 18.62
N THR A 113 0.86 -9.25 17.85
CA THR A 113 0.43 -9.57 16.48
C THR A 113 -0.95 -10.23 16.45
N ASP A 114 -1.19 -11.21 17.32
CA ASP A 114 -2.46 -11.95 17.40
C ASP A 114 -3.60 -11.05 17.87
N GLU A 115 -3.37 -10.25 18.91
CA GLU A 115 -4.36 -9.29 19.42
C GLU A 115 -4.77 -8.28 18.34
N MET A 116 -3.80 -7.73 17.62
CA MET A 116 -4.06 -6.74 16.57
C MET A 116 -4.75 -7.37 15.37
N THR A 117 -4.34 -8.58 14.96
CA THR A 117 -4.95 -9.28 13.82
C THR A 117 -6.41 -9.67 14.10
N SER A 118 -6.73 -10.06 15.35
CA SER A 118 -8.12 -10.35 15.73
C SER A 118 -9.02 -9.11 15.73
N GLY A 119 -8.45 -7.90 15.88
CA GLY A 119 -9.16 -6.62 15.74
C GLY A 119 -9.37 -6.15 14.32
N ALA A 120 -8.91 -6.91 13.31
CA ALA A 120 -9.07 -6.55 11.91
C ALA A 120 -10.55 -6.61 11.46
N THR A 121 -11.02 -5.55 10.79
CA THR A 121 -12.40 -5.42 10.34
C THR A 121 -12.48 -5.11 8.84
N VAL A 122 -13.46 -5.70 8.15
CA VAL A 122 -13.79 -5.34 6.76
C VAL A 122 -14.53 -4.01 6.78
N VAL A 123 -13.99 -3.01 6.09
CA VAL A 123 -14.59 -1.68 5.96
C VAL A 123 -15.34 -1.49 4.65
N LYS A 124 -15.01 -2.29 3.64
CA LYS A 124 -15.70 -2.26 2.35
C LYS A 124 -15.62 -3.62 1.66
N SER A 125 -16.68 -3.95 0.95
CA SER A 125 -16.77 -5.15 0.12
C SER A 125 -17.41 -4.81 -1.22
N LEU A 126 -16.83 -5.32 -2.30
CA LEU A 126 -17.36 -5.20 -3.66
C LEU A 126 -17.51 -6.59 -4.27
N THR A 127 -18.67 -6.86 -4.84
CA THR A 127 -18.99 -8.13 -5.49
C THR A 127 -19.18 -7.93 -7.00
N GLU A 128 -18.64 -8.83 -7.78
CA GLU A 128 -18.91 -8.93 -9.23
C GLU A 128 -19.15 -10.38 -9.62
N MET A 129 -19.92 -10.56 -10.69
CA MET A 129 -20.12 -11.89 -11.28
C MET A 129 -19.10 -12.10 -12.40
N THR A 130 -18.40 -13.20 -12.38
CA THR A 130 -17.45 -13.60 -13.42
C THR A 130 -18.18 -14.20 -14.63
N LYS A 131 -17.50 -14.31 -15.76
CA LYS A 131 -18.11 -14.82 -17.01
C LYS A 131 -18.62 -16.26 -16.92
N ASP A 132 -18.03 -17.04 -16.02
CA ASP A 132 -18.43 -18.43 -15.74
C ASP A 132 -19.57 -18.55 -14.71
N GLY A 133 -20.15 -17.41 -14.27
CA GLY A 133 -21.23 -17.35 -13.32
C GLY A 133 -20.82 -17.49 -11.85
N SER A 134 -19.52 -17.48 -11.56
CA SER A 134 -19.02 -17.43 -10.18
C SER A 134 -19.09 -16.00 -9.61
N TYR A 135 -19.16 -15.90 -8.29
CA TYR A 135 -19.02 -14.63 -7.58
C TYR A 135 -17.55 -14.37 -7.27
N LYS A 136 -17.08 -13.17 -7.63
CA LYS A 136 -15.80 -12.64 -7.20
C LYS A 136 -16.06 -11.51 -6.21
N VAL A 137 -15.58 -11.68 -4.98
CA VAL A 137 -15.68 -10.69 -3.91
C VAL A 137 -14.32 -10.14 -3.61
N THR A 138 -14.22 -8.81 -3.54
CA THR A 138 -13.01 -8.10 -3.11
C THR A 138 -13.35 -7.32 -1.85
N VAL A 139 -12.55 -7.47 -0.80
CA VAL A 139 -12.73 -6.78 0.49
C VAL A 139 -11.57 -5.87 0.79
N LEU A 140 -11.86 -4.74 1.42
CA LEU A 140 -10.90 -3.85 2.05
C LEU A 140 -10.99 -4.04 3.55
N MET A 141 -9.89 -4.40 4.17
CA MET A 141 -9.79 -4.67 5.60
C MET A 141 -8.81 -3.71 6.26
N THR A 142 -9.16 -3.19 7.41
CA THR A 142 -8.28 -2.33 8.20
C THR A 142 -8.11 -2.85 9.61
N VAL A 143 -6.97 -2.50 10.20
CA VAL A 143 -6.68 -2.66 11.62
C VAL A 143 -6.36 -1.29 12.19
N ASN A 144 -6.98 -0.97 13.31
CA ASN A 144 -6.61 0.22 14.09
C ASN A 144 -5.28 -0.06 14.82
N ALA A 145 -4.19 0.44 14.23
CA ALA A 145 -2.85 -0.03 14.55
C ALA A 145 -2.12 0.89 15.54
N ASN A 146 -2.51 0.86 16.82
CA ASN A 146 -1.63 1.33 17.91
C ASN A 146 -0.54 0.28 18.23
N VAL A 147 0.07 -0.30 17.17
CA VAL A 147 1.09 -1.34 17.31
C VAL A 147 2.25 -0.84 18.15
N PHE A 148 2.70 0.39 17.88
CA PHE A 148 3.81 1.01 18.57
C PHE A 148 3.55 1.09 20.09
N GLU A 149 2.43 1.70 20.47
CA GLU A 149 2.07 1.89 21.88
C GLU A 149 1.90 0.57 22.61
N LYS A 150 1.22 -0.40 21.99
CA LYS A 150 1.05 -1.73 22.57
C LYS A 150 2.37 -2.46 22.73
N MET A 151 3.25 -2.38 21.73
CA MET A 151 4.55 -3.01 21.77
C MET A 151 5.44 -2.41 22.85
N MET A 152 5.55 -1.07 22.92
CA MET A 152 6.35 -0.40 23.94
C MET A 152 5.84 -0.68 25.36
N LYS A 153 4.53 -0.71 25.55
CA LYS A 153 3.91 -1.08 26.84
C LYS A 153 4.20 -2.53 27.22
N ALA A 154 4.05 -3.47 26.29
CA ALA A 154 4.30 -4.88 26.55
C ALA A 154 5.77 -5.20 26.86
N LEU A 155 6.71 -4.42 26.27
CA LEU A 155 8.15 -4.51 26.54
C LEU A 155 8.57 -3.75 27.80
N ASN A 156 7.65 -3.09 28.52
CA ASN A 156 7.97 -2.20 29.64
C ASN A 156 9.06 -1.15 29.29
N ALA A 157 9.04 -0.65 28.05
CA ALA A 157 9.99 0.32 27.58
C ALA A 157 9.94 1.61 28.40
N SER A 158 11.11 2.18 28.74
CA SER A 158 11.16 3.52 29.31
C SER A 158 10.72 4.56 28.28
N ASP A 159 10.22 5.71 28.73
CA ASP A 159 9.83 6.82 27.85
C ASP A 159 10.97 7.28 26.92
N GLU A 160 12.20 7.25 27.41
CA GLU A 160 13.39 7.59 26.63
C GLU A 160 13.59 6.63 25.47
N VAL A 161 13.57 5.31 25.74
CA VAL A 161 13.71 4.27 24.71
C VAL A 161 12.52 4.33 23.73
N ALA A 162 11.30 4.45 24.23
CA ALA A 162 10.10 4.54 23.39
C ALA A 162 10.19 5.74 22.42
N ASN A 163 10.65 6.91 22.88
CA ASN A 163 10.82 8.08 22.03
C ASN A 163 11.90 7.90 20.97
N LYS A 164 13.01 7.24 21.28
CA LYS A 164 14.07 6.94 20.31
C LYS A 164 13.57 5.96 19.24
N VAL A 165 12.88 4.89 19.63
CA VAL A 165 12.29 3.90 18.71
C VAL A 165 11.24 4.56 17.81
N ARG A 166 10.39 5.45 18.37
CA ARG A 166 9.41 6.21 17.58
C ARG A 166 10.09 7.06 16.52
N ALA A 167 11.08 7.86 16.90
CA ALA A 167 11.82 8.72 15.98
C ALA A 167 12.53 7.93 14.87
N ARG A 168 12.99 6.71 15.15
CA ARG A 168 13.60 5.81 14.16
C ARG A 168 12.56 5.27 13.19
N ALA A 169 11.41 4.80 13.70
CA ALA A 169 10.32 4.31 12.87
C ALA A 169 9.77 5.39 11.92
N GLU A 170 9.61 6.62 12.40
CA GLU A 170 9.19 7.76 11.57
C GLU A 170 10.18 8.08 10.44
N ARG A 171 11.49 8.03 10.71
CA ARG A 171 12.52 8.20 9.67
C ARG A 171 12.47 7.08 8.63
N GLY A 172 12.33 5.83 9.07
CA GLY A 172 12.21 4.68 8.16
C GLY A 172 11.00 4.79 7.22
N TYR A 173 9.88 5.32 7.70
CA TYR A 173 8.70 5.60 6.84
C TYR A 173 8.98 6.71 5.83
N ALA A 174 9.63 7.80 6.23
CA ALA A 174 9.97 8.90 5.32
C ALA A 174 10.95 8.47 4.22
N GLU A 175 11.94 7.65 4.55
CA GLU A 175 12.89 7.10 3.58
C GLU A 175 12.20 6.15 2.59
N ALA A 176 11.31 5.27 3.06
CA ALA A 176 10.55 4.37 2.19
C ALA A 176 9.64 5.13 1.22
N GLU A 177 9.01 6.22 1.67
CA GLU A 177 8.17 7.09 0.84
C GLU A 177 9.00 7.80 -0.24
N ALA A 178 10.16 8.37 0.11
CA ALA A 178 11.07 9.01 -0.83
C ALA A 178 11.59 8.04 -1.90
N HIS A 179 11.90 6.79 -1.52
CA HIS A 179 12.28 5.74 -2.47
C HIS A 179 11.13 5.38 -3.43
N PHE A 180 9.90 5.30 -2.93
CA PHE A 180 8.74 4.99 -3.75
C PHE A 180 8.42 6.11 -4.75
N GLU A 181 8.50 7.38 -4.32
CA GLU A 181 8.34 8.54 -5.21
C GLU A 181 9.42 8.59 -6.30
N ALA A 182 10.68 8.34 -5.94
CA ALA A 182 11.79 8.29 -6.89
C ALA A 182 11.64 7.15 -7.92
N TYR A 183 11.00 6.05 -7.56
CA TYR A 183 10.70 4.94 -8.47
C TYR A 183 9.58 5.28 -9.45
N ASN A 184 8.51 5.94 -8.97
CA ASN A 184 7.35 6.27 -9.79
C ASN A 184 7.57 7.48 -10.74
N ASN A 185 8.61 8.28 -10.49
CA ASN A 185 8.98 9.45 -11.33
C ASN A 185 10.01 9.12 -12.41
N LYS A 186 10.35 7.85 -12.60
CA LYS A 186 11.19 7.34 -13.71
C LYS A 186 10.34 6.73 -14.81
#